data_b77b29fa51490a85d968d13cbc750b11
#
_entry.id   b77b29fa51490a85d968d13cbc750b11
#
_cell.length_a   1.000
_cell.length_b   1.000
_cell.length_c   1.000
_cell.angle_alpha   90.00
_cell.angle_beta   90.00
_cell.angle_gamma   90.00
#
_symmetry.space_group_name_H-M   'P 1'
#
loop_
_entity.id
_entity.type
_entity.pdbx_description
1 polymer ?
#
loop_
_entity_poly.entity_id
_entity_poly.type
_entity_poly.pdbx_seq_one_letter_code
_entity_poly.pdbx_strand_id
1 'polypeptide(L)'
;MKPIELSFEFFPPKTAEGVEKLRATRAQLLPLKPKFVSCTFGAGGSTQQGTLDTVLDMQKDGLEAAPHLSCIGSSRDSLRAILDQYRSYGIRHIVALRGDLPSGMGEVGELRYASELVSFIRAEHGDWFHIEVAGYPEYHPQARSPKADLENFARKVKAGANSAITQYFFNADAYFRFVDDTRKLGVDVPIVPGIMPITNFSQLMRFSEMCGAEVPRWVARRLESFGDDRESIRAFGADVVTGLCQRLIDAGVPGLHFYTLNTAAATRTICERLVM
;
A
#
# COMPACT_ATOMS: atom_id res chain seq x y z
N MET A 1 6.37 -25.66 -0.12
CA MET A 1 6.06 -24.34 0.48
C MET A 1 4.71 -23.89 -0.03
N LYS A 2 3.90 -23.17 0.75
CA LYS A 2 2.72 -22.48 0.20
C LYS A 2 3.22 -21.44 -0.81
N PRO A 3 2.58 -21.29 -1.98
CA PRO A 3 2.93 -20.20 -2.89
C PRO A 3 2.73 -18.88 -2.17
N ILE A 4 3.67 -17.93 -2.38
CA ILE A 4 3.60 -16.59 -1.77
C ILE A 4 2.42 -15.81 -2.35
N GLU A 5 1.62 -15.17 -1.51
CA GLU A 5 0.50 -14.35 -1.96
C GLU A 5 1.02 -13.01 -2.50
N LEU A 6 0.59 -12.62 -3.70
CA LEU A 6 0.92 -11.35 -4.32
C LEU A 6 -0.29 -10.41 -4.31
N SER A 7 -0.04 -9.13 -4.14
CA SER A 7 -1.03 -8.08 -4.35
C SER A 7 -0.37 -6.84 -4.96
N PHE A 8 -1.16 -6.04 -5.68
CA PHE A 8 -0.64 -4.91 -6.45
C PHE A 8 -1.44 -3.65 -6.15
N GLU A 9 -0.73 -2.54 -5.94
CA GLU A 9 -1.34 -1.23 -5.80
C GLU A 9 -1.25 -0.44 -7.09
N PHE A 10 -2.35 0.24 -7.40
CA PHE A 10 -2.48 1.17 -8.50
C PHE A 10 -3.05 2.50 -8.01
N PHE A 11 -2.97 3.51 -8.84
CA PHE A 11 -3.65 4.79 -8.61
C PHE A 11 -4.60 5.12 -9.76
N PRO A 12 -5.69 5.86 -9.50
CA PRO A 12 -6.69 6.15 -10.51
C PRO A 12 -6.08 7.01 -11.62
N PRO A 13 -6.25 6.65 -12.89
CA PRO A 13 -5.79 7.44 -14.01
C PRO A 13 -6.64 8.70 -14.16
N LYS A 14 -6.03 9.79 -14.66
CA LYS A 14 -6.69 11.09 -14.84
C LYS A 14 -7.21 11.32 -16.26
N THR A 15 -6.87 10.48 -17.22
CA THR A 15 -7.19 10.63 -18.64
C THR A 15 -7.65 9.29 -19.23
N ALA A 16 -8.41 9.34 -20.32
CA ALA A 16 -8.84 8.14 -21.05
C ALA A 16 -7.63 7.29 -21.51
N GLU A 17 -6.56 7.93 -22.00
CA GLU A 17 -5.31 7.24 -22.34
C GLU A 17 -4.69 6.54 -21.12
N GLY A 18 -4.73 7.19 -19.96
CA GLY A 18 -4.28 6.61 -18.69
C GLY A 18 -5.08 5.39 -18.30
N VAL A 19 -6.40 5.36 -18.55
CA VAL A 19 -7.26 4.18 -18.31
C VAL A 19 -6.79 3.01 -19.15
N GLU A 20 -6.57 3.21 -20.47
CA GLU A 20 -6.10 2.16 -21.35
C GLU A 20 -4.69 1.65 -20.97
N LYS A 21 -3.79 2.55 -20.59
CA LYS A 21 -2.47 2.18 -20.08
C LYS A 21 -2.58 1.33 -18.81
N LEU A 22 -3.48 1.70 -17.89
CA LEU A 22 -3.69 0.95 -16.66
C LEU A 22 -4.26 -0.45 -16.95
N ARG A 23 -5.20 -0.58 -17.87
CA ARG A 23 -5.73 -1.87 -18.34
C ARG A 23 -4.62 -2.75 -18.93
N ALA A 24 -3.78 -2.19 -19.80
CA ALA A 24 -2.65 -2.90 -20.37
C ALA A 24 -1.62 -3.32 -19.30
N THR A 25 -1.40 -2.50 -18.28
CA THR A 25 -0.54 -2.83 -17.14
C THR A 25 -1.11 -4.00 -16.34
N ARG A 26 -2.40 -3.96 -16.00
CA ARG A 26 -3.08 -5.04 -15.28
C ARG A 26 -3.02 -6.35 -16.05
N ALA A 27 -3.33 -6.32 -17.36
CA ALA A 27 -3.26 -7.50 -18.22
C ALA A 27 -1.88 -8.18 -18.19
N GLN A 28 -0.80 -7.41 -18.06
CA GLN A 28 0.56 -7.95 -17.91
C GLN A 28 0.84 -8.54 -16.53
N LEU A 29 0.13 -8.13 -15.47
CA LEU A 29 0.31 -8.60 -14.11
C LEU A 29 -0.65 -9.74 -13.72
N LEU A 30 -1.77 -9.88 -14.42
CA LEU A 30 -2.76 -10.96 -14.20
C LEU A 30 -2.16 -12.38 -14.19
N PRO A 31 -1.20 -12.74 -15.08
CA PRO A 31 -0.57 -14.06 -15.04
C PRO A 31 0.13 -14.41 -13.74
N LEU A 32 0.49 -13.40 -12.93
CA LEU A 32 1.06 -13.58 -11.59
C LEU A 32 0.01 -13.96 -10.53
N LYS A 33 -1.27 -14.02 -10.91
CA LYS A 33 -2.41 -14.44 -10.07
C LYS A 33 -2.47 -13.70 -8.73
N PRO A 34 -2.56 -12.35 -8.74
CA PRO A 34 -2.63 -11.61 -7.49
C PRO A 34 -3.87 -12.02 -6.68
N LYS A 35 -3.73 -12.09 -5.37
CA LYS A 35 -4.83 -12.34 -4.44
C LYS A 35 -5.85 -11.21 -4.49
N PHE A 36 -5.37 -9.98 -4.52
CA PHE A 36 -6.18 -8.78 -4.71
C PHE A 36 -5.34 -7.65 -5.34
N VAL A 37 -6.03 -6.62 -5.78
CA VAL A 37 -5.42 -5.37 -6.20
C VAL A 37 -6.01 -4.21 -5.40
N SER A 38 -5.25 -3.16 -5.15
CA SER A 38 -5.77 -1.96 -4.49
C SER A 38 -5.67 -0.73 -5.38
N CYS A 39 -6.51 0.26 -5.11
CA CYS A 39 -6.51 1.53 -5.81
C CYS A 39 -6.47 2.68 -4.81
N THR A 40 -5.47 3.56 -4.93
CA THR A 40 -5.27 4.66 -4.00
C THR A 40 -6.44 5.65 -4.03
N PHE A 41 -6.66 6.29 -2.87
CA PHE A 41 -7.63 7.37 -2.72
C PHE A 41 -6.90 8.70 -2.84
N GLY A 42 -7.27 9.52 -3.81
CA GLY A 42 -6.65 10.83 -3.95
C GLY A 42 -7.21 11.84 -2.95
N ALA A 43 -6.39 12.79 -2.53
CA ALA A 43 -6.81 13.90 -1.69
C ALA A 43 -7.73 14.86 -2.48
N GLY A 44 -9.00 14.94 -2.06
CA GLY A 44 -10.03 15.83 -2.64
C GLY A 44 -11.12 15.08 -3.40
N GLY A 45 -12.34 15.60 -3.34
CA GLY A 45 -13.57 14.93 -3.80
C GLY A 45 -13.60 14.45 -5.27
N SER A 46 -12.80 15.07 -6.17
CA SER A 46 -12.71 14.68 -7.58
C SER A 46 -12.00 13.33 -7.81
N THR A 47 -11.25 12.84 -6.83
CA THR A 47 -10.48 11.60 -6.91
C THR A 47 -11.21 10.40 -6.32
N GLN A 48 -12.23 10.63 -5.50
CA GLN A 48 -13.07 9.59 -4.93
C GLN A 48 -13.82 8.81 -6.02
N GLN A 49 -14.46 9.52 -6.95
CA GLN A 49 -15.15 8.89 -8.08
C GLN A 49 -14.15 8.14 -8.98
N GLY A 50 -12.98 8.71 -9.25
CA GLY A 50 -11.93 8.06 -10.04
C GLY A 50 -11.43 6.76 -9.40
N THR A 51 -11.33 6.70 -8.07
CA THR A 51 -10.99 5.47 -7.35
C THR A 51 -12.08 4.41 -7.54
N LEU A 52 -13.35 4.77 -7.35
CA LEU A 52 -14.47 3.85 -7.51
C LEU A 52 -14.56 3.33 -8.95
N ASP A 53 -14.50 4.21 -9.96
CA ASP A 53 -14.56 3.82 -11.37
C ASP A 53 -13.43 2.84 -11.73
N THR A 54 -12.22 3.11 -11.20
CA THR A 54 -11.06 2.24 -11.41
C THR A 54 -11.25 0.89 -10.74
N VAL A 55 -11.75 0.84 -9.51
CA VAL A 55 -12.03 -0.40 -8.78
C VAL A 55 -13.09 -1.23 -9.51
N LEU A 56 -14.17 -0.60 -9.96
CA LEU A 56 -15.22 -1.29 -10.74
C LEU A 56 -14.69 -1.82 -12.08
N ASP A 57 -13.76 -1.11 -12.71
CA ASP A 57 -13.09 -1.57 -13.92
C ASP A 57 -12.17 -2.78 -13.65
N MET A 58 -11.49 -2.80 -12.50
CA MET A 58 -10.68 -3.94 -12.05
C MET A 58 -11.53 -5.18 -11.74
N GLN A 59 -12.70 -4.99 -11.13
CA GLN A 59 -13.63 -6.09 -10.86
C GLN A 59 -14.12 -6.78 -12.15
N LYS A 60 -14.25 -6.05 -13.26
CA LYS A 60 -14.62 -6.64 -14.58
C LYS A 60 -13.56 -7.61 -15.09
N ASP A 61 -12.31 -7.44 -14.70
CA ASP A 61 -11.20 -8.37 -15.00
C ASP A 61 -11.22 -9.62 -14.10
N GLY A 62 -12.21 -9.75 -13.20
CA GLY A 62 -12.30 -10.84 -12.23
C GLY A 62 -11.39 -10.70 -11.01
N LEU A 63 -10.80 -9.51 -10.79
CA LEU A 63 -9.93 -9.24 -9.65
C LEU A 63 -10.73 -8.85 -8.42
N GLU A 64 -10.29 -9.32 -7.24
CA GLU A 64 -10.69 -8.71 -5.99
C GLU A 64 -10.03 -7.34 -5.89
N ALA A 65 -10.82 -6.27 -5.88
CA ALA A 65 -10.31 -4.90 -5.92
C ALA A 65 -10.69 -4.15 -4.65
N ALA A 66 -9.65 -3.60 -3.97
CA ALA A 66 -9.75 -2.89 -2.71
C ALA A 66 -9.56 -1.38 -2.91
N PRO A 67 -10.60 -0.54 -2.83
CA PRO A 67 -10.41 0.89 -2.78
C PRO A 67 -9.71 1.29 -1.48
N HIS A 68 -8.80 2.27 -1.56
CA HIS A 68 -8.38 2.99 -0.38
C HIS A 68 -9.51 3.91 0.08
N LEU A 69 -9.68 4.06 1.38
CA LEU A 69 -10.62 5.00 1.99
C LEU A 69 -9.88 5.82 3.04
N SER A 70 -9.89 7.14 2.86
CA SER A 70 -9.28 8.10 3.78
C SER A 70 -10.35 8.80 4.59
N CYS A 71 -10.13 8.98 5.91
CA CYS A 71 -11.08 9.68 6.78
C CYS A 71 -10.80 11.19 6.95
N ILE A 72 -9.59 11.64 6.63
CA ILE A 72 -9.23 13.04 6.85
C ILE A 72 -10.10 13.98 5.99
N GLY A 73 -10.60 15.05 6.59
CA GLY A 73 -11.47 16.02 5.91
C GLY A 73 -12.87 15.50 5.57
N SER A 74 -13.27 14.32 6.02
CA SER A 74 -14.58 13.71 5.76
C SER A 74 -15.49 13.75 6.98
N SER A 75 -16.80 13.93 6.75
CA SER A 75 -17.82 13.71 7.77
C SER A 75 -18.18 12.22 7.88
N ARG A 76 -18.77 11.82 9.01
CA ARG A 76 -19.28 10.44 9.19
C ARG A 76 -20.35 10.10 8.16
N ASP A 77 -21.24 11.05 7.82
CA ASP A 77 -22.28 10.84 6.83
C ASP A 77 -21.71 10.62 5.43
N SER A 78 -20.68 11.38 5.06
CA SER A 78 -19.97 11.18 3.79
C SER A 78 -19.29 9.80 3.74
N LEU A 79 -18.61 9.39 4.80
CA LEU A 79 -17.98 8.08 4.89
C LEU A 79 -19.00 6.94 4.85
N ARG A 80 -20.15 7.09 5.51
CA ARG A 80 -21.27 6.11 5.46
C ARG A 80 -21.78 5.97 4.03
N ALA A 81 -22.03 7.06 3.34
CA ALA A 81 -22.50 7.03 1.96
C ALA A 81 -21.52 6.31 1.01
N ILE A 82 -20.21 6.53 1.20
CA ILE A 82 -19.17 5.83 0.43
C ILE A 82 -19.17 4.33 0.72
N LEU A 83 -19.25 3.94 1.99
CA LEU A 83 -19.25 2.55 2.40
C LEU A 83 -20.51 1.80 1.93
N ASP A 84 -21.68 2.47 2.00
CA ASP A 84 -22.94 1.93 1.46
C ASP A 84 -22.84 1.73 -0.06
N GLN A 85 -22.23 2.68 -0.76
CA GLN A 85 -21.97 2.57 -2.19
C GLN A 85 -21.02 1.41 -2.49
N TYR A 86 -19.90 1.26 -1.77
CA TYR A 86 -18.99 0.11 -1.93
C TYR A 86 -19.71 -1.20 -1.70
N ARG A 87 -20.52 -1.28 -0.65
CA ARG A 87 -21.33 -2.47 -0.35
C ARG A 87 -22.32 -2.78 -1.47
N SER A 88 -22.99 -1.79 -2.04
CA SER A 88 -23.95 -1.97 -3.13
C SER A 88 -23.31 -2.54 -4.41
N TYR A 89 -22.03 -2.27 -4.64
CA TYR A 89 -21.23 -2.84 -5.74
C TYR A 89 -20.55 -4.18 -5.37
N GLY A 90 -20.84 -4.74 -4.19
CA GLY A 90 -20.26 -6.00 -3.76
C GLY A 90 -18.79 -5.93 -3.37
N ILE A 91 -18.23 -4.74 -3.17
CA ILE A 91 -16.85 -4.58 -2.69
C ILE A 91 -16.76 -5.13 -1.28
N ARG A 92 -15.81 -6.04 -1.05
CA ARG A 92 -15.59 -6.73 0.22
C ARG A 92 -14.28 -6.38 0.90
N HIS A 93 -13.35 -5.75 0.19
CA HIS A 93 -12.01 -5.46 0.64
C HIS A 93 -11.75 -3.96 0.54
N ILE A 94 -11.18 -3.36 1.57
CA ILE A 94 -10.85 -1.93 1.62
C ILE A 94 -9.51 -1.72 2.32
N VAL A 95 -8.80 -0.65 1.95
CA VAL A 95 -7.61 -0.17 2.66
C VAL A 95 -7.99 1.09 3.43
N ALA A 96 -8.11 0.99 4.76
CA ALA A 96 -8.52 2.08 5.63
C ALA A 96 -7.32 2.92 6.08
N LEU A 97 -7.32 4.19 5.69
CA LEU A 97 -6.23 5.13 5.93
C LEU A 97 -6.72 6.38 6.69
N ARG A 98 -5.81 7.07 7.35
CA ARG A 98 -6.09 8.42 7.83
C ARG A 98 -6.20 9.38 6.65
N GLY A 99 -5.27 9.29 5.72
CA GLY A 99 -4.99 10.25 4.68
C GLY A 99 -4.01 11.33 5.13
N ASP A 100 -3.46 12.06 4.15
CA ASP A 100 -2.56 13.18 4.39
C ASP A 100 -3.36 14.48 4.52
N LEU A 101 -2.95 15.34 5.45
CA LEU A 101 -3.49 16.69 5.56
C LEU A 101 -3.00 17.53 4.37
N PRO A 102 -3.87 17.96 3.46
CA PRO A 102 -3.46 18.89 2.43
C PRO A 102 -2.95 20.18 3.05
N SER A 103 -1.87 20.74 2.49
CA SER A 103 -1.33 22.02 2.93
C SER A 103 -2.43 23.10 2.84
N GLY A 104 -2.76 23.73 3.97
CA GLY A 104 -3.78 24.79 4.05
C GLY A 104 -5.19 24.32 4.42
N MET A 105 -5.46 23.04 4.67
CA MET A 105 -6.73 22.58 5.20
C MET A 105 -6.82 22.84 6.70
N GLY A 106 -7.78 23.68 7.12
CA GLY A 106 -8.01 24.00 8.53
C GLY A 106 -8.86 22.99 9.29
N GLU A 107 -9.60 22.13 8.61
CA GLU A 107 -10.50 21.17 9.24
C GLU A 107 -10.02 19.72 9.06
N VAL A 108 -9.84 19.03 10.17
CA VAL A 108 -9.36 17.64 10.23
C VAL A 108 -10.47 16.64 9.87
N GLY A 109 -11.73 17.06 9.79
CA GLY A 109 -12.90 16.20 9.68
C GLY A 109 -13.31 15.60 11.02
N GLU A 110 -14.32 14.73 11.02
CA GLU A 110 -14.88 14.15 12.25
C GLU A 110 -14.07 12.94 12.77
N LEU A 111 -13.30 12.28 11.89
CA LEU A 111 -12.38 11.20 12.25
C LEU A 111 -10.95 11.65 12.00
N ARG A 112 -10.12 11.57 13.05
CA ARG A 112 -8.74 12.07 13.06
C ARG A 112 -7.70 11.00 12.79
N TYR A 113 -8.05 9.72 13.04
CA TYR A 113 -7.13 8.60 12.98
C TYR A 113 -7.73 7.42 12.21
N ALA A 114 -6.88 6.65 11.55
CA ALA A 114 -7.31 5.43 10.85
C ALA A 114 -7.96 4.41 11.80
N SER A 115 -7.58 4.37 13.08
CA SER A 115 -8.24 3.51 14.08
C SER A 115 -9.70 3.89 14.32
N GLU A 116 -10.03 5.18 14.26
CA GLU A 116 -11.42 5.66 14.37
C GLU A 116 -12.23 5.29 13.13
N LEU A 117 -11.61 5.36 11.94
CA LEU A 117 -12.22 4.90 10.69
C LEU A 117 -12.51 3.38 10.75
N VAL A 118 -11.54 2.57 11.19
CA VAL A 118 -11.75 1.12 11.35
C VAL A 118 -12.92 0.83 12.30
N SER A 119 -12.95 1.48 13.48
CA SER A 119 -14.05 1.34 14.44
C SER A 119 -15.39 1.77 13.84
N PHE A 120 -15.41 2.85 13.07
CA PHE A 120 -16.61 3.33 12.38
C PHE A 120 -17.10 2.32 11.34
N ILE A 121 -16.22 1.77 10.51
CA ILE A 121 -16.59 0.74 9.52
C ILE A 121 -17.17 -0.48 10.20
N ARG A 122 -16.58 -0.93 11.31
CA ARG A 122 -17.09 -2.08 12.09
C ARG A 122 -18.46 -1.80 12.70
N ALA A 123 -18.68 -0.60 13.21
CA ALA A 123 -19.97 -0.20 13.79
C ALA A 123 -21.09 -0.15 12.74
N GLU A 124 -20.81 0.35 11.53
CA GLU A 124 -21.81 0.54 10.47
C GLU A 124 -22.07 -0.74 9.65
N HIS A 125 -21.03 -1.56 9.41
CA HIS A 125 -21.10 -2.68 8.45
C HIS A 125 -20.68 -4.04 9.04
N GLY A 126 -20.34 -4.11 10.34
CA GLY A 126 -19.87 -5.36 10.95
C GLY A 126 -18.66 -5.95 10.23
N ASP A 127 -18.74 -7.22 9.89
CA ASP A 127 -17.68 -7.97 9.22
C ASP A 127 -17.83 -8.01 7.68
N TRP A 128 -18.64 -7.12 7.11
CA TRP A 128 -18.82 -7.08 5.66
C TRP A 128 -17.52 -6.86 4.91
N PHE A 129 -16.68 -5.94 5.38
CA PHE A 129 -15.42 -5.60 4.76
C PHE A 129 -14.23 -6.32 5.40
N HIS A 130 -13.35 -6.88 4.57
CA HIS A 130 -11.97 -7.14 4.94
C HIS A 130 -11.23 -5.79 4.97
N ILE A 131 -10.65 -5.44 6.10
CA ILE A 131 -10.01 -4.13 6.31
C ILE A 131 -8.50 -4.29 6.41
N GLU A 132 -7.78 -3.72 5.43
CA GLU A 132 -6.33 -3.51 5.50
C GLU A 132 -6.02 -2.17 6.16
N VAL A 133 -4.95 -2.11 6.93
CA VAL A 133 -4.41 -0.85 7.48
C VAL A 133 -2.92 -0.71 7.16
N ALA A 134 -2.44 0.53 7.11
CA ALA A 134 -1.02 0.78 6.89
C ALA A 134 -0.18 0.57 8.15
N GLY A 135 1.01 -0.04 8.00
CA GLY A 135 2.08 -0.12 8.99
C GLY A 135 3.35 0.57 8.50
N TYR A 136 4.24 0.97 9.40
CA TYR A 136 5.49 1.67 9.08
C TYR A 136 6.67 0.98 9.76
N PRO A 137 7.46 0.14 9.04
CA PRO A 137 8.60 -0.56 9.62
C PRO A 137 9.67 0.37 10.19
N GLU A 138 9.82 1.56 9.63
CA GLU A 138 10.80 2.56 10.02
C GLU A 138 10.20 3.72 10.84
N TYR A 139 8.93 3.80 11.01
CA TYR A 139 8.01 4.73 11.66
C TYR A 139 7.47 5.86 10.77
N HIS A 140 6.25 6.27 11.10
CA HIS A 140 5.56 7.32 10.34
C HIS A 140 6.20 8.71 10.58
N PRO A 141 6.50 9.51 9.53
CA PRO A 141 7.16 10.82 9.67
C PRO A 141 6.48 11.78 10.65
N GLN A 142 5.15 11.70 10.76
CA GLN A 142 4.36 12.54 11.68
C GLN A 142 4.15 11.91 13.07
N ALA A 143 4.71 10.74 13.34
CA ALA A 143 4.62 10.13 14.65
C ALA A 143 5.48 10.90 15.68
N ARG A 144 4.99 11.02 16.91
CA ARG A 144 5.72 11.70 17.97
C ARG A 144 6.98 10.94 18.40
N SER A 145 6.98 9.63 18.23
CA SER A 145 8.09 8.73 18.48
C SER A 145 7.84 7.38 17.84
N PRO A 146 8.88 6.54 17.62
CA PRO A 146 8.70 5.17 17.13
C PRO A 146 7.75 4.34 18.01
N LYS A 147 7.84 4.47 19.33
CA LYS A 147 6.93 3.80 20.27
C LYS A 147 5.47 4.23 20.06
N ALA A 148 5.23 5.53 19.92
CA ALA A 148 3.88 6.04 19.69
C ALA A 148 3.29 5.54 18.35
N ASP A 149 4.12 5.36 17.33
CA ASP A 149 3.67 4.81 16.03
C ASP A 149 3.29 3.34 16.14
N LEU A 150 4.09 2.52 16.85
CA LEU A 150 3.76 1.12 17.14
C LEU A 150 2.44 1.00 17.93
N GLU A 151 2.24 1.83 18.95
CA GLU A 151 1.00 1.86 19.72
C GLU A 151 -0.20 2.30 18.87
N ASN A 152 -0.01 3.26 17.94
CA ASN A 152 -1.02 3.67 16.98
C ASN A 152 -1.37 2.55 16.01
N PHE A 153 -0.38 1.80 15.54
CA PHE A 153 -0.60 0.64 14.70
C PHE A 153 -1.39 -0.45 15.44
N ALA A 154 -0.99 -0.80 16.66
CA ALA A 154 -1.72 -1.76 17.49
C ALA A 154 -3.17 -1.33 17.74
N ARG A 155 -3.43 -0.02 17.93
CA ARG A 155 -4.80 0.51 18.05
C ARG A 155 -5.64 0.29 16.80
N LYS A 156 -5.06 0.48 15.61
CA LYS A 156 -5.76 0.21 14.33
C LYS A 156 -6.20 -1.25 14.22
N VAL A 157 -5.30 -2.16 14.56
CA VAL A 157 -5.60 -3.60 14.53
C VAL A 157 -6.67 -3.96 15.56
N LYS A 158 -6.52 -3.50 16.80
CA LYS A 158 -7.50 -3.74 17.89
C LYS A 158 -8.86 -3.12 17.61
N ALA A 159 -8.94 -2.10 16.78
CA ALA A 159 -10.20 -1.51 16.30
C ALA A 159 -10.97 -2.43 15.34
N GLY A 160 -10.33 -3.50 14.85
CA GLY A 160 -10.97 -4.51 14.01
C GLY A 160 -10.39 -4.66 12.60
N ALA A 161 -9.14 -4.23 12.33
CA ALA A 161 -8.50 -4.53 11.05
C ALA A 161 -8.20 -6.04 10.94
N ASN A 162 -8.28 -6.57 9.71
CA ASN A 162 -8.04 -7.98 9.42
C ASN A 162 -6.58 -8.27 9.06
N SER A 163 -5.90 -7.31 8.47
CA SER A 163 -4.51 -7.43 8.00
C SER A 163 -3.90 -6.04 7.84
N ALA A 164 -2.62 -6.01 7.55
CA ALA A 164 -1.90 -4.76 7.32
C ALA A 164 -0.94 -4.88 6.13
N ILE A 165 -0.76 -3.76 5.43
CA ILE A 165 0.28 -3.57 4.41
C ILE A 165 1.27 -2.56 4.96
N THR A 166 2.58 -2.83 4.85
CA THR A 166 3.57 -1.86 5.32
C THR A 166 3.89 -0.81 4.26
N GLN A 167 4.32 0.38 4.70
CA GLN A 167 5.10 1.26 3.84
C GLN A 167 6.31 0.47 3.31
N TYR A 168 6.78 0.80 2.09
CA TYR A 168 7.96 0.15 1.55
C TYR A 168 9.21 0.50 2.38
N PHE A 169 10.19 -0.38 2.32
CA PHE A 169 11.47 -0.28 2.99
C PHE A 169 12.53 -1.04 2.18
N PHE A 170 13.80 -0.79 2.45
CA PHE A 170 14.90 -1.49 1.79
C PHE A 170 15.76 -2.31 2.77
N ASN A 171 15.43 -2.25 4.06
CA ASN A 171 16.08 -3.03 5.10
C ASN A 171 15.08 -4.03 5.71
N ALA A 172 15.24 -5.33 5.38
CA ALA A 172 14.37 -6.38 5.89
C ALA A 172 14.37 -6.47 7.43
N ASP A 173 15.47 -6.10 8.10
CA ASP A 173 15.54 -6.14 9.58
C ASP A 173 14.62 -5.12 10.23
N ALA A 174 14.33 -3.99 9.55
CA ALA A 174 13.34 -3.03 10.02
C ALA A 174 11.93 -3.66 10.04
N TYR A 175 11.58 -4.40 8.99
CA TYR A 175 10.31 -5.12 8.93
C TYR A 175 10.23 -6.22 10.00
N PHE A 176 11.27 -7.03 10.17
CA PHE A 176 11.26 -8.11 11.17
C PHE A 176 11.11 -7.55 12.59
N ARG A 177 11.85 -6.50 12.93
CA ARG A 177 11.68 -5.80 14.23
C ARG A 177 10.28 -5.25 14.40
N PHE A 178 9.73 -4.61 13.36
CA PHE A 178 8.37 -4.09 13.41
C PHE A 178 7.34 -5.17 13.71
N VAL A 179 7.44 -6.32 13.04
CA VAL A 179 6.56 -7.48 13.29
C VAL A 179 6.73 -7.98 14.72
N ASP A 180 7.96 -8.19 15.19
CA ASP A 180 8.25 -8.67 16.54
C ASP A 180 7.72 -7.71 17.62
N ASP A 181 7.91 -6.41 17.43
CA ASP A 181 7.47 -5.41 18.40
C ASP A 181 5.95 -5.25 18.42
N THR A 182 5.29 -5.37 17.27
CA THR A 182 3.82 -5.34 17.21
C THR A 182 3.22 -6.61 17.82
N ARG A 183 3.85 -7.79 17.66
CA ARG A 183 3.43 -9.03 18.33
C ARG A 183 3.46 -8.90 19.86
N LYS A 184 4.48 -8.23 20.44
CA LYS A 184 4.54 -7.93 21.88
C LYS A 184 3.39 -7.04 22.35
N LEU A 185 2.77 -6.24 21.45
CA LEU A 185 1.59 -5.43 21.71
C LEU A 185 0.25 -6.17 21.47
N GLY A 186 0.31 -7.48 21.16
CA GLY A 186 -0.87 -8.31 20.93
C GLY A 186 -1.48 -8.14 19.55
N VAL A 187 -0.67 -7.83 18.54
CA VAL A 187 -1.09 -7.78 17.13
C VAL A 187 -0.87 -9.16 16.52
N ASP A 188 -1.97 -9.85 16.14
CA ASP A 188 -1.92 -11.21 15.58
C ASP A 188 -2.33 -11.30 14.10
N VAL A 189 -2.67 -10.17 13.49
CA VAL A 189 -3.05 -10.15 12.07
C VAL A 189 -1.84 -10.32 11.14
N PRO A 190 -2.04 -10.82 9.91
CA PRO A 190 -1.00 -10.81 8.89
C PRO A 190 -0.51 -9.39 8.61
N ILE A 191 0.80 -9.21 8.51
CA ILE A 191 1.46 -7.95 8.14
C ILE A 191 2.21 -8.21 6.83
N VAL A 192 1.67 -7.72 5.73
CA VAL A 192 2.23 -7.92 4.38
C VAL A 192 3.26 -6.82 4.09
N PRO A 193 4.51 -7.17 3.77
CA PRO A 193 5.51 -6.17 3.40
C PRO A 193 5.16 -5.48 2.08
N GLY A 194 5.21 -4.15 2.11
CA GLY A 194 5.09 -3.29 0.94
C GLY A 194 6.42 -3.19 0.19
N ILE A 195 6.39 -3.38 -1.11
CA ILE A 195 7.56 -3.46 -1.99
C ILE A 195 7.50 -2.35 -3.04
N MET A 196 8.54 -1.53 -3.09
CA MET A 196 8.69 -0.47 -4.09
C MET A 196 9.77 -0.86 -5.11
N PRO A 197 9.40 -1.15 -6.38
CA PRO A 197 10.38 -1.35 -7.44
C PRO A 197 11.19 -0.07 -7.70
N ILE A 198 12.50 -0.20 -7.88
CA ILE A 198 13.39 0.93 -8.19
C ILE A 198 13.50 1.08 -9.71
N THR A 199 12.99 2.17 -10.25
CA THR A 199 13.01 2.44 -11.70
C THR A 199 13.61 3.80 -12.05
N ASN A 200 13.69 4.71 -11.07
CA ASN A 200 14.21 6.06 -11.21
C ASN A 200 14.75 6.55 -9.86
N PHE A 201 15.99 7.01 -9.82
CA PHE A 201 16.66 7.42 -8.60
C PHE A 201 16.03 8.67 -7.97
N SER A 202 15.85 9.73 -8.75
CA SER A 202 15.30 10.99 -8.24
C SER A 202 13.86 10.82 -7.71
N GLN A 203 13.05 9.99 -8.37
CA GLN A 203 11.69 9.67 -7.92
C GLN A 203 11.73 8.88 -6.62
N LEU A 204 12.61 7.87 -6.52
CA LEU A 204 12.80 7.08 -5.30
C LEU A 204 13.16 7.98 -4.12
N MET A 205 14.17 8.84 -4.25
CA MET A 205 14.61 9.72 -3.16
C MET A 205 13.50 10.66 -2.72
N ARG A 206 12.79 11.28 -3.66
CA ARG A 206 11.65 12.16 -3.35
C ARG A 206 10.54 11.44 -2.60
N PHE A 207 10.16 10.24 -3.02
CA PHE A 207 9.10 9.47 -2.35
C PHE A 207 9.56 9.02 -0.96
N SER A 208 10.81 8.59 -0.84
CA SER A 208 11.38 8.15 0.44
C SER A 208 11.46 9.28 1.46
N GLU A 209 11.81 10.49 1.03
CA GLU A 209 11.77 11.68 1.88
C GLU A 209 10.35 12.01 2.36
N MET A 210 9.34 11.90 1.48
CA MET A 210 7.95 12.18 1.82
C MET A 210 7.35 11.17 2.79
N CYS A 211 7.65 9.88 2.63
CA CYS A 211 7.05 8.81 3.45
C CYS A 211 7.95 8.33 4.60
N GLY A 212 9.17 8.87 4.74
CA GLY A 212 10.10 8.51 5.79
C GLY A 212 10.76 7.14 5.61
N ALA A 213 10.74 6.57 4.39
CA ALA A 213 11.43 5.31 4.10
C ALA A 213 12.93 5.56 3.92
N GLU A 214 13.77 4.78 4.61
CA GLU A 214 15.22 4.88 4.49
C GLU A 214 15.71 4.19 3.21
N VAL A 215 16.45 4.92 2.38
CA VAL A 215 17.21 4.32 1.27
C VAL A 215 18.64 4.06 1.78
N PRO A 216 19.09 2.79 1.91
CA PRO A 216 20.42 2.50 2.41
C PRO A 216 21.51 3.22 1.62
N ARG A 217 22.49 3.78 2.32
CA ARG A 217 23.54 4.63 1.70
C ARG A 217 24.25 3.95 0.54
N TRP A 218 24.49 2.64 0.61
CA TRP A 218 25.13 1.90 -0.48
C TRP A 218 24.25 1.82 -1.73
N VAL A 219 22.90 1.68 -1.55
CA VAL A 219 21.93 1.70 -2.65
C VAL A 219 21.90 3.08 -3.29
N ALA A 220 21.74 4.13 -2.47
CA ALA A 220 21.66 5.51 -2.95
C ALA A 220 22.93 5.89 -3.75
N ARG A 221 24.14 5.62 -3.23
CA ARG A 221 25.40 5.91 -3.91
C ARG A 221 25.57 5.16 -5.22
N ARG A 222 25.14 3.89 -5.25
CA ARG A 222 25.23 3.11 -6.48
C ARG A 222 24.27 3.64 -7.53
N LEU A 223 23.03 3.95 -7.16
CA LEU A 223 22.05 4.55 -8.08
C LEU A 223 22.54 5.92 -8.60
N GLU A 224 23.08 6.75 -7.71
CA GLU A 224 23.65 8.05 -8.08
C GLU A 224 24.81 7.93 -9.09
N SER A 225 25.66 6.91 -8.95
CA SER A 225 26.79 6.67 -9.86
C SER A 225 26.39 6.32 -11.30
N PHE A 226 25.15 5.91 -11.52
CA PHE A 226 24.62 5.63 -12.87
C PHE A 226 24.18 6.92 -13.60
N GLY A 227 24.01 8.04 -12.89
CA GLY A 227 23.53 9.29 -13.50
C GLY A 227 22.21 9.10 -14.22
N ASP A 228 22.16 9.38 -15.53
CA ASP A 228 20.97 9.28 -16.37
C ASP A 228 20.79 7.90 -17.04
N ASP A 229 21.66 6.94 -16.76
CA ASP A 229 21.55 5.57 -17.29
C ASP A 229 20.40 4.81 -16.64
N ARG A 230 19.24 4.94 -17.25
CA ARG A 230 17.99 4.31 -16.78
C ARG A 230 18.04 2.78 -16.83
N GLU A 231 18.81 2.21 -17.74
CA GLU A 231 18.92 0.75 -17.87
C GLU A 231 19.69 0.19 -16.69
N SER A 232 20.86 0.73 -16.37
CA SER A 232 21.63 0.36 -15.19
C SER A 232 20.86 0.58 -13.88
N ILE A 233 20.10 1.69 -13.76
CA ILE A 233 19.24 1.96 -12.59
C ILE A 233 18.20 0.87 -12.43
N ARG A 234 17.51 0.47 -13.50
CA ARG A 234 16.48 -0.58 -13.46
C ARG A 234 17.07 -1.96 -13.16
N ALA A 235 18.18 -2.31 -13.79
CA ALA A 235 18.86 -3.59 -13.57
C ALA A 235 19.30 -3.73 -12.12
N PHE A 236 20.03 -2.76 -11.60
CA PHE A 236 20.47 -2.74 -10.20
C PHE A 236 19.28 -2.69 -9.22
N GLY A 237 18.27 -1.87 -9.53
CA GLY A 237 17.06 -1.80 -8.73
C GLY A 237 16.32 -3.13 -8.65
N ALA A 238 16.24 -3.86 -9.78
CA ALA A 238 15.67 -5.19 -9.80
C ALA A 238 16.48 -6.18 -8.94
N ASP A 239 17.82 -6.13 -8.98
CA ASP A 239 18.68 -6.99 -8.16
C ASP A 239 18.48 -6.73 -6.66
N VAL A 240 18.49 -5.46 -6.25
CA VAL A 240 18.29 -5.04 -4.84
C VAL A 240 16.93 -5.50 -4.32
N VAL A 241 15.86 -5.22 -5.07
CA VAL A 241 14.49 -5.52 -4.63
C VAL A 241 14.20 -7.02 -4.69
N THR A 242 14.73 -7.75 -5.67
CA THR A 242 14.62 -9.22 -5.71
C THR A 242 15.30 -9.85 -4.49
N GLY A 243 16.52 -9.42 -4.15
CA GLY A 243 17.22 -9.89 -2.95
C GLY A 243 16.46 -9.59 -1.65
N LEU A 244 15.85 -8.41 -1.54
CA LEU A 244 14.96 -8.06 -0.42
C LEU A 244 13.75 -8.99 -0.36
N CYS A 245 13.03 -9.18 -1.47
CA CYS A 245 11.85 -10.05 -1.55
C CYS A 245 12.20 -11.49 -1.21
N GLN A 246 13.30 -12.03 -1.73
CA GLN A 246 13.71 -13.40 -1.44
C GLN A 246 14.00 -13.59 0.06
N ARG A 247 14.70 -12.64 0.69
CA ARG A 247 14.95 -12.67 2.13
C ARG A 247 13.66 -12.66 2.96
N LEU A 248 12.65 -11.89 2.52
CA LEU A 248 11.33 -11.84 3.16
C LEU A 248 10.59 -13.18 2.99
N ILE A 249 10.59 -13.75 1.78
CA ILE A 249 9.97 -15.05 1.49
C ILE A 249 10.61 -16.16 2.33
N ASP A 250 11.93 -16.21 2.40
CA ASP A 250 12.68 -17.20 3.18
C ASP A 250 12.37 -17.11 4.68
N ALA A 251 12.03 -15.92 5.17
CA ALA A 251 11.57 -15.68 6.54
C ALA A 251 10.07 -15.98 6.76
N GLY A 252 9.33 -16.40 5.73
CA GLY A 252 7.94 -16.84 5.84
C GLY A 252 6.92 -15.72 5.96
N VAL A 253 7.13 -14.60 5.27
CA VAL A 253 6.12 -13.51 5.23
C VAL A 253 4.79 -13.99 4.61
N PRO A 254 3.64 -13.39 4.99
CA PRO A 254 2.32 -13.84 4.50
C PRO A 254 2.09 -13.58 3.02
N GLY A 255 2.79 -12.63 2.42
CA GLY A 255 2.67 -12.24 1.03
C GLY A 255 3.60 -11.07 0.69
N LEU A 256 3.52 -10.55 -0.52
CA LEU A 256 4.21 -9.34 -0.97
C LEU A 256 3.20 -8.39 -1.64
N HIS A 257 3.22 -7.13 -1.24
CA HIS A 257 2.37 -6.09 -1.82
C HIS A 257 3.21 -5.10 -2.61
N PHE A 258 3.04 -5.04 -3.94
CA PHE A 258 3.86 -4.20 -4.81
C PHE A 258 3.19 -2.87 -5.12
N TYR A 259 3.88 -1.77 -4.85
CA TYR A 259 3.55 -0.42 -5.31
C TYR A 259 3.96 -0.27 -6.78
N THR A 260 3.07 -0.59 -7.70
CA THR A 260 3.39 -0.73 -9.14
C THR A 260 3.69 0.59 -9.85
N LEU A 261 3.28 1.72 -9.29
CA LEU A 261 3.30 3.03 -9.94
C LEU A 261 2.66 3.00 -11.34
N ASN A 262 1.60 2.19 -11.50
CA ASN A 262 0.89 1.94 -12.75
C ASN A 262 1.79 1.43 -13.90
N THR A 263 2.87 0.69 -13.55
CA THR A 263 3.78 0.06 -14.52
C THR A 263 4.00 -1.42 -14.18
N ALA A 264 3.99 -2.31 -15.17
CA ALA A 264 4.13 -3.75 -14.96
C ALA A 264 5.59 -4.22 -14.98
N ALA A 265 6.43 -3.63 -15.81
CA ALA A 265 7.72 -4.19 -16.19
C ALA A 265 8.64 -4.51 -14.99
N ALA A 266 8.82 -3.56 -14.07
CA ALA A 266 9.71 -3.75 -12.93
C ALA A 266 9.16 -4.80 -11.94
N THR A 267 7.86 -4.76 -11.65
CA THR A 267 7.19 -5.75 -10.78
C THR A 267 7.30 -7.15 -11.37
N ARG A 268 7.02 -7.31 -12.67
CA ARG A 268 7.18 -8.60 -13.37
C ARG A 268 8.60 -9.13 -13.30
N THR A 269 9.59 -8.29 -13.64
CA THR A 269 11.00 -8.67 -13.59
C THR A 269 11.40 -9.20 -12.22
N ILE A 270 10.94 -8.56 -11.15
CA ILE A 270 11.21 -9.02 -9.79
C ILE A 270 10.51 -10.36 -9.53
N CYS A 271 9.21 -10.47 -9.79
CA CYS A 271 8.44 -11.69 -9.54
C CYS A 271 8.93 -12.90 -10.35
N GLU A 272 9.36 -12.71 -11.61
CA GLU A 272 9.91 -13.76 -12.46
C GLU A 272 11.27 -14.30 -11.97
N ARG A 273 12.00 -13.54 -11.16
CA ARG A 273 13.29 -13.93 -10.57
C ARG A 273 13.16 -14.59 -9.19
N LEU A 274 12.00 -14.48 -8.55
CA LEU A 274 11.77 -15.07 -7.23
C LEU A 274 11.56 -16.58 -7.32
N VAL A 275 12.15 -17.31 -6.39
CA VAL A 275 11.85 -18.72 -6.16
C VAL A 275 10.63 -18.78 -5.25
N MET A 276 9.44 -18.96 -5.85
CA MET A 276 8.14 -18.95 -5.17
C MET A 276 7.55 -20.35 -5.04
#